data_6b893602f55f7f38bd12d25fb508f792
#
_entry.id   6b893602f55f7f38bd12d25fb508f792
#
_cell.length_a   1.000
_cell.length_b   1.000
_cell.length_c   1.000
_cell.angle_alpha   90.00
_cell.angle_beta   90.00
_cell.angle_gamma   90.00
#
_symmetry.space_group_name_H-M   'P 1'
#
loop_
_entity.id
_entity.type
_entity.pdbx_description
1 polymer ?
#
loop_
_entity_poly.entity_id
_entity_poly.type
_entity_poly.pdbx_seq_one_letter_code
_entity_poly.pdbx_strand_id
1 'polypeptide(L)'
;SYSSGSRDQGGGNTAIARAKLIDYTLTDIEVLYKGEENSTKGQHYGSRLQFDKDGFLYFTIGDRGNRDKNPQNLELDGGKVYRIYDDGSIPDDNPFAGIKNVKEATYSFGHRNPQGMFLHPKTGKIWTHEHGPRGGDEINIIEPGKNYGWPKITYGINYSGTIITDDKELPGMEQPLYYWVPSIAPVS
;
A
#
# COMPACT_ATOMS: atom_id res chain seq x y z
N SER A 1 2.49 -9.04 -9.47
CA SER A 1 1.34 -8.13 -9.32
C SER A 1 0.79 -7.74 -10.68
N TYR A 2 -0.51 -7.49 -10.76
CA TYR A 2 -1.19 -7.04 -11.97
C TYR A 2 -2.45 -6.23 -11.61
N SER A 3 -2.96 -5.47 -12.59
CA SER A 3 -4.24 -4.77 -12.44
C SER A 3 -5.39 -5.72 -12.73
N SER A 4 -6.37 -5.82 -11.84
CA SER A 4 -7.57 -6.66 -11.96
C SER A 4 -8.82 -5.79 -11.95
N GLY A 5 -9.88 -6.23 -12.65
CA GLY A 5 -11.14 -5.50 -12.78
C GLY A 5 -11.24 -4.62 -14.02
N SER A 6 -12.38 -3.99 -14.22
CA SER A 6 -12.66 -3.08 -15.32
C SER A 6 -13.57 -1.93 -14.89
N ARG A 7 -13.60 -0.85 -15.69
CA ARG A 7 -14.49 0.30 -15.43
C ARG A 7 -15.96 -0.09 -15.37
N ASP A 8 -16.38 -1.02 -16.23
CA ASP A 8 -17.77 -1.45 -16.34
C ASP A 8 -18.21 -2.31 -15.14
N GLN A 9 -17.25 -2.84 -14.39
CA GLN A 9 -17.45 -3.65 -13.18
C GLN A 9 -17.21 -2.89 -11.88
N GLY A 10 -17.20 -1.57 -11.91
CA GLY A 10 -17.00 -0.75 -10.71
C GLY A 10 -15.57 -0.25 -10.53
N GLY A 11 -14.64 -0.65 -11.38
CA GLY A 11 -13.26 -0.20 -11.37
C GLY A 11 -12.24 -1.32 -11.33
N GLY A 12 -11.02 -0.99 -10.98
CA GLY A 12 -9.92 -1.94 -10.89
C GLY A 12 -9.06 -1.73 -9.65
N ASN A 13 -8.34 -2.77 -9.27
CA ASN A 13 -7.39 -2.73 -8.18
C ASN A 13 -6.17 -3.63 -8.48
N THR A 14 -5.21 -3.63 -7.56
CA THR A 14 -4.05 -4.51 -7.62
C THR A 14 -4.42 -5.92 -7.19
N ALA A 15 -3.96 -6.91 -7.93
CA ALA A 15 -4.01 -8.31 -7.55
C ALA A 15 -2.60 -8.92 -7.54
N ILE A 16 -2.43 -9.93 -6.70
CA ILE A 16 -1.20 -10.68 -6.50
C ILE A 16 -1.44 -12.12 -6.90
N ALA A 17 -0.55 -12.68 -7.72
CA ALA A 17 -0.60 -14.08 -8.09
C ALA A 17 0.79 -14.70 -8.04
N ARG A 18 0.86 -16.01 -7.86
CA ARG A 18 2.04 -16.84 -8.11
C ARG A 18 1.81 -17.78 -9.27
N ALA A 19 2.86 -18.20 -9.91
CA ALA A 19 2.82 -19.15 -11.00
C ALA A 19 4.17 -19.87 -11.13
N LYS A 20 4.20 -20.99 -11.84
CA LYS A 20 5.44 -21.60 -12.31
C LYS A 20 5.79 -21.08 -13.70
N LEU A 21 7.07 -20.84 -13.94
CA LEU A 21 7.58 -20.52 -15.27
C LEU A 21 8.21 -21.77 -15.88
N ILE A 22 7.59 -22.31 -16.92
CA ILE A 22 8.08 -23.48 -17.68
C ILE A 22 8.15 -23.10 -19.15
N ASP A 23 9.32 -23.23 -19.74
CA ASP A 23 9.57 -22.93 -21.17
C ASP A 23 8.96 -21.59 -21.63
N TYR A 24 9.22 -20.52 -20.86
CA TYR A 24 8.70 -19.15 -21.07
C TYR A 24 7.17 -19.01 -20.96
N THR A 25 6.48 -20.03 -20.42
CA THR A 25 5.03 -20.01 -20.21
C THR A 25 4.72 -20.06 -18.72
N LEU A 26 3.82 -19.18 -18.26
CA LEU A 26 3.29 -19.23 -16.91
C LEU A 26 2.24 -20.35 -16.79
N THR A 27 2.48 -21.29 -15.88
CA THR A 27 1.58 -22.40 -15.56
C THR A 27 1.21 -22.37 -14.07
N ASP A 28 0.19 -23.13 -13.70
CA ASP A 28 -0.26 -23.26 -12.30
C ASP A 28 -0.48 -21.88 -11.66
N ILE A 29 -1.17 -20.99 -12.36
CA ILE A 29 -1.42 -19.61 -11.91
C ILE A 29 -2.43 -19.67 -10.76
N GLU A 30 -2.04 -19.12 -9.63
CA GLU A 30 -2.85 -19.02 -8.41
C GLU A 30 -2.93 -17.56 -7.95
N VAL A 31 -4.15 -17.06 -7.73
CA VAL A 31 -4.36 -15.71 -7.20
C VAL A 31 -4.30 -15.77 -5.69
N LEU A 32 -3.31 -15.08 -5.11
CA LEU A 32 -3.07 -15.03 -3.66
C LEU A 32 -3.87 -13.93 -2.97
N TYR A 33 -4.05 -12.80 -3.67
CA TYR A 33 -4.83 -11.66 -3.18
C TYR A 33 -5.44 -10.90 -4.36
N LYS A 34 -6.69 -10.48 -4.20
CA LYS A 34 -7.37 -9.63 -5.16
C LYS A 34 -8.00 -8.44 -4.43
N GLY A 35 -7.44 -7.25 -4.65
CA GLY A 35 -8.02 -6.03 -4.11
C GLY A 35 -9.40 -5.75 -4.71
N GLU A 36 -10.29 -5.17 -3.92
CA GLU A 36 -11.65 -4.82 -4.35
C GLU A 36 -11.64 -3.83 -5.50
N GLU A 37 -12.58 -4.00 -6.42
CA GLU A 37 -12.80 -3.13 -7.57
C GLU A 37 -13.50 -1.84 -7.13
N ASN A 38 -12.82 -1.02 -6.31
CA ASN A 38 -13.38 0.13 -5.61
C ASN A 38 -13.00 1.49 -6.21
N SER A 39 -12.38 1.52 -7.39
CA SER A 39 -12.01 2.75 -8.07
C SER A 39 -11.97 2.63 -9.58
N THR A 40 -12.65 3.54 -10.26
CA THR A 40 -12.56 3.72 -11.73
C THR A 40 -11.40 4.61 -12.15
N LYS A 41 -10.64 5.17 -11.19
CA LYS A 41 -9.47 6.02 -11.43
C LYS A 41 -8.27 5.16 -11.82
N GLY A 42 -7.50 5.59 -12.81
CA GLY A 42 -6.35 4.86 -13.36
C GLY A 42 -5.02 5.13 -12.66
N GLN A 43 -5.02 5.38 -11.33
CA GLN A 43 -3.83 5.82 -10.61
C GLN A 43 -3.64 5.11 -9.27
N HIS A 44 -2.43 5.21 -8.70
CA HIS A 44 -2.04 4.79 -7.37
C HIS A 44 -2.30 3.29 -7.10
N TYR A 45 -1.73 2.44 -7.94
CA TYR A 45 -1.84 0.98 -7.78
C TYR A 45 -0.87 0.42 -6.73
N GLY A 46 0.20 1.14 -6.35
CA GLY A 46 1.27 0.61 -5.52
C GLY A 46 1.98 -0.54 -6.23
N SER A 47 1.60 -1.78 -5.91
CA SER A 47 2.00 -3.03 -6.61
C SER A 47 3.43 -3.50 -6.34
N ARG A 48 4.13 -2.98 -5.33
CA ARG A 48 5.44 -3.48 -4.94
C ARG A 48 5.31 -4.76 -4.10
N LEU A 49 6.23 -5.68 -4.27
CA LEU A 49 6.30 -6.99 -3.59
C LEU A 49 7.64 -7.13 -2.88
N GLN A 50 7.65 -7.67 -1.67
CA GLN A 50 8.85 -7.98 -0.92
C GLN A 50 8.60 -9.16 0.01
N PHE A 51 9.45 -10.19 -0.04
CA PHE A 51 9.50 -11.22 0.99
C PHE A 51 10.40 -10.79 2.14
N ASP A 52 10.00 -11.12 3.36
CA ASP A 52 10.89 -11.03 4.51
C ASP A 52 11.70 -12.34 4.73
N LYS A 53 12.44 -12.39 5.84
CA LYS A 53 13.31 -13.55 6.17
C LYS A 53 12.52 -14.79 6.60
N ASP A 54 11.30 -14.58 7.08
CA ASP A 54 10.41 -15.62 7.59
C ASP A 54 9.46 -16.16 6.51
N GLY A 55 9.56 -15.60 5.28
CA GLY A 55 8.82 -16.04 4.11
C GLY A 55 7.45 -15.36 3.95
N PHE A 56 7.14 -14.35 4.75
CA PHE A 56 5.94 -13.55 4.55
C PHE A 56 6.08 -12.65 3.32
N LEU A 57 5.03 -12.58 2.53
CA LEU A 57 4.92 -11.68 1.39
C LEU A 57 4.27 -10.37 1.81
N TYR A 58 5.01 -9.29 1.72
CA TYR A 58 4.49 -7.92 1.83
C TYR A 58 4.19 -7.37 0.44
N PHE A 59 3.09 -6.64 0.33
CA PHE A 59 2.76 -5.93 -0.91
C PHE A 59 2.01 -4.63 -0.62
N THR A 60 1.98 -3.75 -1.62
CA THR A 60 1.36 -2.44 -1.50
C THR A 60 0.19 -2.27 -2.46
N ILE A 61 -0.85 -1.59 -2.00
CA ILE A 61 -1.89 -1.01 -2.84
C ILE A 61 -2.02 0.46 -2.45
N GLY A 62 -1.89 1.38 -3.42
CA GLY A 62 -2.09 2.80 -3.18
C GLY A 62 -3.56 3.16 -2.97
N ASP A 63 -3.87 4.42 -2.67
CA ASP A 63 -5.22 4.89 -2.34
C ASP A 63 -6.23 4.80 -3.50
N ARG A 64 -5.76 4.40 -4.70
CA ARG A 64 -6.55 4.27 -5.93
C ARG A 64 -7.25 5.58 -6.33
N GLY A 65 -6.67 6.73 -5.91
CA GLY A 65 -7.23 8.06 -6.11
C GLY A 65 -8.49 8.35 -5.29
N ASN A 66 -8.84 7.51 -4.33
CA ASN A 66 -9.97 7.68 -3.41
C ASN A 66 -9.47 8.02 -1.99
N ARG A 67 -8.67 9.08 -1.90
CA ARG A 67 -7.97 9.47 -0.67
C ARG A 67 -8.90 9.64 0.55
N ASP A 68 -10.11 10.13 0.32
CA ASP A 68 -11.07 10.43 1.40
C ASP A 68 -11.79 9.18 1.91
N LYS A 69 -11.62 8.03 1.24
CA LYS A 69 -12.27 6.75 1.59
C LYS A 69 -11.26 5.67 1.98
N ASN A 70 -10.36 5.32 1.05
CA ASN A 70 -9.60 4.08 1.15
C ASN A 70 -8.51 4.10 2.24
N PRO A 71 -7.60 5.10 2.35
CA PRO A 71 -6.43 5.00 3.22
C PRO A 71 -6.76 4.80 4.69
N GLN A 72 -7.78 5.49 5.19
CA GLN A 72 -8.16 5.50 6.60
C GLN A 72 -9.25 4.49 6.96
N ASN A 73 -9.87 3.82 5.98
CA ASN A 73 -10.90 2.82 6.23
C ASN A 73 -10.32 1.41 6.11
N LEU A 74 -10.27 0.68 7.22
CA LEU A 74 -9.75 -0.69 7.27
C LEU A 74 -10.67 -1.73 6.59
N GLU A 75 -11.94 -1.41 6.35
CA GLU A 75 -12.87 -2.28 5.62
C GLU A 75 -12.60 -2.30 4.10
N LEU A 76 -11.90 -1.28 3.58
CA LEU A 76 -11.64 -1.11 2.15
C LEU A 76 -10.19 -1.38 1.80
N ASP A 77 -9.97 -1.89 0.59
CA ASP A 77 -8.65 -1.97 0.01
C ASP A 77 -8.15 -0.60 -0.48
N GLY A 78 -6.82 -0.44 -0.44
CA GLY A 78 -6.12 0.74 -0.93
C GLY A 78 -5.60 1.68 0.16
N GLY A 79 -4.44 2.29 -0.11
CA GLY A 79 -3.68 3.09 0.84
C GLY A 79 -3.11 2.25 1.98
N LYS A 80 -2.60 1.06 1.67
CA LYS A 80 -2.15 0.08 2.67
C LYS A 80 -0.90 -0.68 2.24
N VAL A 81 -0.15 -1.13 3.23
CA VAL A 81 0.79 -2.25 3.12
C VAL A 81 0.10 -3.49 3.68
N TYR A 82 0.23 -4.60 2.99
CA TYR A 82 -0.38 -5.89 3.32
C TYR A 82 0.69 -6.92 3.64
N ARG A 83 0.35 -7.94 4.44
CA ARG A 83 1.19 -9.11 4.71
C ARG A 83 0.37 -10.38 4.64
N ILE A 84 0.84 -11.35 3.87
CA ILE A 84 0.25 -12.69 3.71
C ILE A 84 1.34 -13.76 3.72
N TYR A 85 0.96 -15.02 3.86
CA TYR A 85 1.83 -16.13 3.52
C TYR A 85 1.99 -16.25 1.99
N ASP A 86 2.96 -17.04 1.55
CA ASP A 86 3.24 -17.27 0.12
C ASP A 86 2.15 -18.09 -0.59
N ASP A 87 1.22 -18.68 0.17
CA ASP A 87 0.01 -19.35 -0.31
C ASP A 87 -1.25 -18.48 -0.28
N GLY A 88 -1.13 -17.21 0.13
CA GLY A 88 -2.23 -16.25 0.21
C GLY A 88 -3.01 -16.27 1.54
N SER A 89 -2.73 -17.22 2.43
CA SER A 89 -3.36 -17.25 3.76
C SER A 89 -2.90 -16.08 4.63
N ILE A 90 -3.73 -15.73 5.61
CA ILE A 90 -3.49 -14.60 6.51
C ILE A 90 -2.72 -15.07 7.73
N PRO A 91 -1.58 -14.44 8.09
CA PRO A 91 -0.88 -14.71 9.34
C PRO A 91 -1.73 -14.37 10.57
N ASP A 92 -1.80 -15.28 11.54
CA ASP A 92 -2.57 -15.08 12.77
C ASP A 92 -2.07 -13.89 13.61
N ASP A 93 -0.80 -13.52 13.45
CA ASP A 93 -0.15 -12.38 14.11
C ASP A 93 -0.25 -11.07 13.30
N ASN A 94 -1.02 -11.03 12.22
CA ASN A 94 -1.35 -9.77 11.56
C ASN A 94 -2.12 -8.86 12.52
N PRO A 95 -1.86 -7.53 12.48
CA PRO A 95 -2.41 -6.61 13.47
C PRO A 95 -3.95 -6.53 13.45
N PHE A 96 -4.58 -6.96 12.37
CA PHE A 96 -6.05 -6.92 12.20
C PHE A 96 -6.65 -8.31 12.00
N ALA A 97 -5.89 -9.39 12.22
CA ALA A 97 -6.38 -10.77 12.10
C ALA A 97 -7.54 -11.02 13.08
N GLY A 98 -8.58 -11.70 12.61
CA GLY A 98 -9.78 -12.04 13.40
C GLY A 98 -10.72 -10.86 13.74
N ILE A 99 -10.42 -9.64 13.26
CA ILE A 99 -11.32 -8.49 13.47
C ILE A 99 -12.36 -8.45 12.36
N LYS A 100 -13.64 -8.43 12.74
CA LYS A 100 -14.74 -8.40 11.77
C LYS A 100 -14.76 -7.11 10.95
N ASN A 101 -15.14 -7.23 9.70
CA ASN A 101 -15.32 -6.12 8.76
C ASN A 101 -14.05 -5.30 8.50
N VAL A 102 -12.88 -5.90 8.62
CA VAL A 102 -11.61 -5.29 8.21
C VAL A 102 -10.86 -6.18 7.23
N LYS A 103 -9.95 -5.63 6.48
CA LYS A 103 -9.04 -6.38 5.61
C LYS A 103 -7.92 -6.97 6.46
N GLU A 104 -8.06 -8.23 6.89
CA GLU A 104 -7.13 -8.91 7.80
C GLU A 104 -5.70 -9.00 7.28
N ALA A 105 -5.51 -8.97 5.95
CA ALA A 105 -4.19 -8.90 5.34
C ALA A 105 -3.48 -7.55 5.56
N THR A 106 -4.19 -6.51 6.02
CA THR A 106 -3.61 -5.19 6.26
C THR A 106 -2.53 -5.25 7.34
N TYR A 107 -1.33 -4.75 7.03
CA TYR A 107 -0.21 -4.65 7.96
C TYR A 107 -0.03 -3.23 8.48
N SER A 108 -0.16 -2.22 7.59
CA SER A 108 -0.23 -0.79 7.94
C SER A 108 -1.18 -0.07 6.99
N PHE A 109 -1.61 1.13 7.35
CA PHE A 109 -2.60 1.90 6.60
C PHE A 109 -2.32 3.41 6.61
N GLY A 110 -3.14 4.19 5.90
CA GLY A 110 -2.93 5.63 5.81
C GLY A 110 -1.82 6.01 4.82
N HIS A 111 -1.62 5.21 3.77
CA HIS A 111 -0.66 5.45 2.69
C HIS A 111 -1.33 6.07 1.47
N ARG A 112 -0.56 6.86 0.70
CA ARG A 112 -1.02 7.41 -0.58
C ARG A 112 -0.70 6.48 -1.75
N ASN A 113 0.55 6.29 -2.08
CA ASN A 113 0.98 5.47 -3.20
C ASN A 113 2.39 4.91 -3.00
N PRO A 114 2.55 3.88 -2.17
CA PRO A 114 3.85 3.24 -1.95
C PRO A 114 4.32 2.54 -3.23
N GLN A 115 5.38 3.06 -3.84
CA GLN A 115 5.95 2.59 -5.12
C GLN A 115 7.25 1.81 -4.92
N GLY A 116 7.95 2.00 -3.82
CA GLY A 116 9.13 1.25 -3.46
C GLY A 116 8.98 0.51 -2.15
N MET A 117 9.61 -0.66 -2.04
CA MET A 117 9.64 -1.46 -0.83
C MET A 117 10.90 -2.31 -0.81
N PHE A 118 11.56 -2.40 0.33
CA PHE A 118 12.66 -3.33 0.54
C PHE A 118 12.79 -3.76 2.00
N LEU A 119 13.37 -4.92 2.20
CA LEU A 119 13.73 -5.44 3.51
C LEU A 119 15.11 -4.88 3.91
N HIS A 120 15.15 -4.05 4.96
CA HIS A 120 16.40 -3.47 5.42
C HIS A 120 17.34 -4.55 5.98
N PRO A 121 18.55 -4.74 5.41
CA PRO A 121 19.37 -5.93 5.62
C PRO A 121 19.89 -6.09 7.06
N LYS A 122 20.03 -5.00 7.81
CA LYS A 122 20.52 -5.02 9.18
C LYS A 122 19.40 -5.15 10.22
N THR A 123 18.25 -4.53 9.97
CA THR A 123 17.16 -4.47 10.96
C THR A 123 16.05 -5.47 10.70
N GLY A 124 15.94 -6.01 9.48
CA GLY A 124 14.83 -6.86 9.06
C GLY A 124 13.48 -6.15 8.95
N LYS A 125 13.45 -4.83 9.07
CA LYS A 125 12.22 -4.04 8.91
C LYS A 125 11.94 -3.76 7.45
N ILE A 126 10.66 -3.70 7.10
CA ILE A 126 10.21 -3.25 5.79
C ILE A 126 10.28 -1.73 5.74
N TRP A 127 10.92 -1.22 4.70
CA TRP A 127 10.96 0.20 4.37
C TRP A 127 10.21 0.41 3.07
N THR A 128 9.47 1.51 2.98
CA THR A 128 8.79 1.93 1.76
C THR A 128 9.18 3.36 1.41
N HIS A 129 9.14 3.68 0.12
CA HIS A 129 8.95 5.05 -0.29
C HIS A 129 7.61 5.19 -0.99
N GLU A 130 6.99 6.35 -0.83
CA GLU A 130 5.72 6.64 -1.46
C GLU A 130 5.68 8.04 -2.09
N HIS A 131 4.89 8.14 -3.15
CA HIS A 131 4.68 9.42 -3.81
C HIS A 131 3.66 10.26 -3.05
N GLY A 132 4.08 11.46 -2.65
CA GLY A 132 3.19 12.52 -2.22
C GLY A 132 2.40 13.12 -3.40
N PRO A 133 1.56 14.11 -3.13
CA PRO A 133 0.95 14.92 -4.19
C PRO A 133 1.96 15.93 -4.75
N ARG A 134 1.70 17.21 -4.72
CA ARG A 134 2.72 18.23 -5.05
C ARG A 134 3.59 18.47 -3.83
N GLY A 135 4.74 17.79 -3.74
CA GLY A 135 5.58 17.65 -2.54
C GLY A 135 5.10 16.54 -1.60
N GLY A 136 5.88 16.24 -0.57
CA GLY A 136 5.54 15.24 0.43
C GLY A 136 5.69 13.79 -0.03
N ASP A 137 6.66 13.52 -0.92
CA ASP A 137 7.14 12.15 -1.12
C ASP A 137 7.87 11.71 0.15
N GLU A 138 7.73 10.45 0.55
CA GLU A 138 8.16 9.98 1.87
C GLU A 138 8.99 8.70 1.81
N ILE A 139 9.85 8.55 2.82
CA ILE A 139 10.42 7.25 3.21
C ILE A 139 9.83 6.88 4.56
N ASN A 140 9.24 5.70 4.65
CA ASN A 140 8.61 5.18 5.83
C ASN A 140 9.24 3.86 6.28
N ILE A 141 9.41 3.66 7.61
CA ILE A 141 9.71 2.37 8.23
C ILE A 141 8.38 1.77 8.64
N ILE A 142 8.02 0.63 8.05
CA ILE A 142 6.70 0.04 8.24
C ILE A 142 6.63 -0.78 9.52
N GLU A 143 5.66 -0.43 10.36
CA GLU A 143 5.37 -1.09 11.62
C GLU A 143 3.93 -1.64 11.63
N PRO A 144 3.68 -2.78 12.30
CA PRO A 144 2.37 -3.42 12.31
C PRO A 144 1.30 -2.55 12.98
N GLY A 145 0.13 -2.45 12.35
CA GLY A 145 -1.05 -1.75 12.86
C GLY A 145 -0.97 -0.22 12.82
N LYS A 146 0.12 0.34 12.30
CA LYS A 146 0.35 1.79 12.32
C LYS A 146 -0.35 2.52 11.17
N ASN A 147 -0.78 3.77 11.49
CA ASN A 147 -1.41 4.70 10.56
C ASN A 147 -0.38 5.75 10.10
N TYR A 148 -0.12 5.82 8.80
CA TYR A 148 0.82 6.78 8.19
C TYR A 148 0.14 8.08 7.74
N GLY A 149 -1.12 8.28 8.10
CA GLY A 149 -1.80 9.55 8.19
C GLY A 149 -2.45 10.07 6.92
N TRP A 150 -2.08 9.62 5.72
CA TRP A 150 -2.69 10.10 4.49
C TRP A 150 -4.21 9.89 4.46
N PRO A 151 -5.05 10.87 4.08
CA PRO A 151 -4.74 12.26 3.73
C PRO A 151 -4.89 13.26 4.89
N LYS A 152 -5.06 12.79 6.14
CA LYS A 152 -5.27 13.63 7.32
C LYS A 152 -4.04 14.46 7.67
N ILE A 153 -2.85 13.92 7.44
CA ILE A 153 -1.58 14.63 7.50
C ILE A 153 -0.83 14.46 6.19
N THR A 154 -0.10 15.49 5.75
CA THR A 154 0.80 15.43 4.59
C THR A 154 1.70 16.66 4.53
N TYR A 155 2.90 16.51 3.98
CA TYR A 155 3.82 17.61 3.65
C TYR A 155 3.58 18.21 2.28
N GLY A 156 2.66 17.63 1.49
CA GLY A 156 2.32 18.08 0.15
C GLY A 156 1.00 18.85 0.08
N ILE A 157 0.77 19.44 -1.08
CA ILE A 157 -0.46 20.16 -1.43
C ILE A 157 -1.10 19.57 -2.69
N ASN A 158 -2.33 19.93 -3.01
CA ASN A 158 -2.96 19.52 -4.25
C ASN A 158 -2.18 20.03 -5.47
N TYR A 159 -2.27 19.34 -6.60
CA TYR A 159 -1.67 19.78 -7.86
C TYR A 159 -2.20 21.14 -8.33
N SER A 160 -3.44 21.49 -7.96
CA SER A 160 -4.04 22.84 -8.17
C SER A 160 -3.39 23.94 -7.34
N GLY A 161 -2.55 23.59 -6.35
CA GLY A 161 -1.94 24.54 -5.41
C GLY A 161 -2.76 24.77 -4.13
N THR A 162 -3.94 24.16 -3.99
CA THR A 162 -4.75 24.28 -2.79
C THR A 162 -4.24 23.34 -1.68
N ILE A 163 -4.44 23.71 -0.44
CA ILE A 163 -4.06 22.91 0.74
C ILE A 163 -4.95 21.68 0.82
N ILE A 164 -4.37 20.53 1.20
CA ILE A 164 -5.10 19.29 1.49
C ILE A 164 -5.51 19.29 2.96
N THR A 165 -4.56 19.57 3.82
CA THR A 165 -4.70 19.71 5.27
C THR A 165 -3.61 20.65 5.79
N ASP A 166 -3.87 21.36 6.86
CA ASP A 166 -2.87 22.17 7.55
C ASP A 166 -2.00 21.32 8.51
N ASP A 167 -2.52 20.13 8.86
CA ASP A 167 -1.84 19.22 9.79
C ASP A 167 -0.68 18.49 9.11
N LYS A 168 0.47 18.51 9.77
CA LYS A 168 1.68 17.74 9.41
C LYS A 168 1.87 16.54 10.31
N GLU A 169 1.35 16.62 11.53
CA GLU A 169 1.37 15.56 12.53
C GLU A 169 0.06 15.52 13.31
N LEU A 170 -0.39 14.34 13.69
CA LEU A 170 -1.55 14.12 14.55
C LEU A 170 -1.28 12.93 15.49
N PRO A 171 -1.85 12.92 16.69
CA PRO A 171 -1.72 11.80 17.62
C PRO A 171 -2.18 10.48 16.98
N GLY A 172 -1.36 9.42 17.13
CA GLY A 172 -1.63 8.09 16.58
C GLY A 172 -1.32 7.93 15.09
N MET A 173 -0.67 8.93 14.48
CA MET A 173 -0.16 8.85 13.12
C MET A 173 1.36 8.90 13.10
N GLU A 174 1.96 7.98 12.34
CA GLU A 174 3.42 7.88 12.22
C GLU A 174 3.96 8.98 11.31
N GLN A 175 5.15 9.45 11.65
CA GLN A 175 5.88 10.41 10.84
C GLN A 175 6.85 9.69 9.92
N PRO A 176 7.04 10.18 8.69
CA PRO A 176 8.05 9.62 7.79
C PRO A 176 9.45 9.77 8.37
N LEU A 177 10.32 8.81 8.09
CA LEU A 177 11.74 8.93 8.38
C LEU A 177 12.37 10.11 7.63
N TYR A 178 11.90 10.35 6.41
CA TYR A 178 12.32 11.46 5.57
C TYR A 178 11.21 11.83 4.57
N TYR A 179 11.15 13.09 4.17
CA TYR A 179 10.23 13.56 3.13
C TYR A 179 10.90 14.63 2.23
N TRP A 180 10.35 14.79 1.03
CA TRP A 180 10.83 15.76 0.05
C TRP A 180 9.76 16.81 -0.29
N VAL A 181 10.18 18.08 -0.24
CA VAL A 181 9.43 19.21 -0.79
C VAL A 181 10.43 20.09 -1.54
N PRO A 182 10.32 20.21 -2.87
CA PRO A 182 9.30 19.65 -3.76
C PRO A 182 9.38 18.12 -3.91
N SER A 183 8.34 17.51 -4.51
CA SER A 183 8.34 16.10 -4.89
C SER A 183 9.47 15.79 -5.87
N ILE A 184 10.12 14.65 -5.67
CA ILE A 184 11.16 14.11 -6.56
C ILE A 184 10.70 12.87 -7.32
N ALA A 185 9.48 12.39 -7.05
CA ALA A 185 8.90 11.17 -7.61
C ALA A 185 9.87 9.97 -7.50
N PRO A 186 10.24 9.54 -6.27
CA PRO A 186 11.22 8.49 -6.07
C PRO A 186 10.79 7.20 -6.76
N VAL A 187 11.75 6.54 -7.42
CA VAL A 187 11.57 5.25 -8.08
C VAL A 187 12.54 4.24 -7.53
N SER A 188 12.22 2.95 -7.63
CA SER A 188 13.07 1.84 -7.15
C SER A 188 13.81 1.17 -8.29
#